data_c51cce1eec9a7446130773c41c269f1b
#
_entry.id   c51cce1eec9a7446130773c41c269f1b
#
_cell.length_a   1.000
_cell.length_b   1.000
_cell.length_c   1.000
_cell.angle_alpha   90.00
_cell.angle_beta   90.00
_cell.angle_gamma   90.00
#
_symmetry.space_group_name_H-M   'P 1'
#
loop_
_entity.id
_entity.type
_entity.pdbx_description
1 polymer ?
#
loop_
_entity_poly.entity_id
_entity_poly.type
_entity_poly.pdbx_seq_one_letter_code
_entity_poly.pdbx_strand_id
1 'polypeptide(L)'
;STTIEDGFIRYITSDNIQRKYFRITFNDHSPQDVAARYTFMDNIQNFRDVGGYKSKKGRQVRWGKLYRSGNIHNFSEQDSIRLIEAGIKTIIDLRTAYEVKEQPIYFPNTQIIHIPIPCGNKEEMNQRILENKVRKRDGTLFMEDAYIRFIANNTEDLGDVFRILLDKKNYPILISGELGKDRVGLFISLLFSMLDIPQESITQEYMSSNR
;
A
#
# COMPACT_ATOMS: atom_id res chain seq x y z
N SER A 1 -6.65 4.81 30.66
CA SER A 1 -5.86 3.57 30.68
C SER A 1 -6.69 2.46 31.30
N THR A 2 -6.53 1.25 30.84
CA THR A 2 -7.18 0.07 31.40
C THR A 2 -6.16 -1.07 31.45
N THR A 3 -6.34 -2.00 32.39
CA THR A 3 -5.46 -3.16 32.57
C THR A 3 -6.03 -4.37 31.82
N ILE A 4 -5.18 -5.17 31.22
CA ILE A 4 -5.57 -6.43 30.56
C ILE A 4 -5.46 -7.53 31.61
N GLU A 5 -6.59 -8.08 32.06
CA GLU A 5 -6.61 -9.13 33.07
C GLU A 5 -6.88 -10.52 32.46
N ASP A 6 -7.71 -10.59 31.40
CA ASP A 6 -8.14 -11.86 30.79
C ASP A 6 -7.52 -12.12 29.39
N GLY A 7 -6.37 -11.53 29.10
CA GLY A 7 -5.66 -11.75 27.84
C GLY A 7 -6.20 -10.98 26.64
N PHE A 8 -7.32 -10.25 26.74
CA PHE A 8 -7.84 -9.38 25.70
C PHE A 8 -8.54 -8.14 26.23
N ILE A 9 -8.55 -7.08 25.44
CA ILE A 9 -9.38 -5.88 25.64
C ILE A 9 -10.26 -5.66 24.42
N ARG A 10 -11.53 -5.39 24.67
CA ARG A 10 -12.47 -4.94 23.64
C ARG A 10 -12.64 -3.43 23.76
N TYR A 11 -12.24 -2.71 22.71
CA TYR A 11 -12.54 -1.29 22.56
C TYR A 11 -13.74 -1.10 21.64
N ILE A 12 -14.77 -0.43 22.14
CA ILE A 12 -15.99 -0.13 21.38
C ILE A 12 -16.05 1.37 21.16
N THR A 13 -16.29 1.80 19.93
CA THR A 13 -16.47 3.21 19.57
C THR A 13 -17.64 3.35 18.60
N SER A 14 -18.39 4.42 18.73
CA SER A 14 -19.41 4.83 17.76
C SER A 14 -18.81 5.60 16.56
N ASP A 15 -17.58 6.08 16.72
CA ASP A 15 -16.83 6.78 15.68
C ASP A 15 -16.08 5.75 14.83
N ASN A 16 -16.57 5.52 13.60
CA ASN A 16 -16.00 4.62 12.61
C ASN A 16 -15.16 5.34 11.54
N ILE A 17 -15.01 6.66 11.65
CA ILE A 17 -14.24 7.50 10.73
C ILE A 17 -12.83 7.66 11.25
N GLN A 18 -12.72 8.19 12.47
CA GLN A 18 -11.42 8.48 13.07
C GLN A 18 -10.66 7.21 13.45
N ARG A 19 -9.47 7.05 12.87
CA ARG A 19 -8.61 5.91 13.16
C ARG A 19 -8.07 5.99 14.59
N LYS A 20 -8.15 4.88 15.32
CA LYS A 20 -7.67 4.78 16.70
C LYS A 20 -6.29 4.12 16.73
N TYR A 21 -5.42 4.66 17.58
CA TYR A 21 -4.09 4.14 17.88
C TYR A 21 -4.04 3.78 19.36
N PHE A 22 -3.44 2.65 19.68
CA PHE A 22 -3.34 2.17 21.05
C PHE A 22 -1.88 1.95 21.39
N ARG A 23 -1.50 2.28 22.63
CA ARG A 23 -0.21 1.92 23.20
C ARG A 23 -0.40 0.83 24.22
N ILE A 24 0.20 -0.33 23.98
CA ILE A 24 0.23 -1.45 24.93
C ILE A 24 1.55 -1.33 25.71
N THR A 25 1.45 -1.19 27.02
CA THR A 25 2.59 -1.16 27.92
C THR A 25 2.68 -2.50 28.65
N PHE A 26 3.85 -3.12 28.64
CA PHE A 26 4.16 -4.36 29.32
C PHE A 26 5.00 -4.05 30.56
N ASN A 27 4.95 -4.92 31.58
CA ASN A 27 5.77 -4.74 32.78
C ASN A 27 7.26 -5.00 32.52
N ASP A 28 7.57 -5.87 31.56
CA ASP A 28 8.90 -6.43 31.31
C ASP A 28 9.42 -6.16 29.87
N HIS A 29 8.62 -5.51 29.03
CA HIS A 29 8.96 -5.26 27.62
C HIS A 29 8.72 -3.81 27.21
N SER A 30 9.35 -3.41 26.12
CA SER A 30 9.11 -2.09 25.52
C SER A 30 7.65 -1.92 25.07
N PRO A 31 7.07 -0.73 25.23
CA PRO A 31 5.71 -0.44 24.76
C PRO A 31 5.56 -0.69 23.26
N GLN A 32 4.37 -1.13 22.86
CA GLN A 32 4.03 -1.35 21.46
C GLN A 32 2.85 -0.49 21.03
N ASP A 33 3.04 0.23 19.90
CA ASP A 33 1.96 0.97 19.28
C ASP A 33 1.24 0.06 18.27
N VAL A 34 -0.07 -0.05 18.39
CA VAL A 34 -0.92 -0.86 17.52
C VAL A 34 -2.09 -0.05 16.98
N ALA A 35 -2.55 -0.39 15.79
CA ALA A 35 -3.72 0.22 15.17
C ALA A 35 -4.41 -0.79 14.24
N ALA A 36 -5.65 -0.49 13.85
CA ALA A 36 -6.30 -1.22 12.77
C ALA A 36 -5.55 -0.93 11.46
N ARG A 37 -5.12 -1.98 10.76
CA ARG A 37 -4.41 -1.83 9.48
C ARG A 37 -5.34 -1.41 8.37
N TYR A 38 -6.50 -2.03 8.30
CA TYR A 38 -7.49 -1.81 7.27
C TYR A 38 -8.46 -0.72 7.69
N THR A 39 -8.77 0.18 6.77
CA THR A 39 -9.89 1.10 6.86
C THR A 39 -10.88 0.68 5.78
N PHE A 40 -12.12 0.47 6.14
CA PHE A 40 -13.16 0.20 5.16
C PHE A 40 -13.30 1.41 4.24
N MET A 41 -13.27 1.17 2.93
CA MET A 41 -13.46 2.19 1.91
C MET A 41 -14.60 1.71 1.00
N ASP A 42 -15.40 2.65 0.48
CA ASP A 42 -16.54 2.32 -0.34
C ASP A 42 -16.11 1.93 -1.77
N ASN A 43 -15.24 2.75 -2.38
CA ASN A 43 -14.82 2.60 -3.77
C ASN A 43 -13.31 2.39 -3.94
N ILE A 44 -12.51 2.66 -2.90
CA ILE A 44 -11.06 2.54 -2.97
C ILE A 44 -10.62 1.14 -2.54
N GLN A 45 -10.11 0.37 -3.48
CA GLN A 45 -9.63 -0.98 -3.20
C GLN A 45 -8.28 -0.98 -2.46
N ASN A 46 -8.05 -2.02 -1.69
CA ASN A 46 -6.77 -2.30 -1.04
C ASN A 46 -6.21 -1.18 -0.13
N PHE A 47 -7.05 -0.23 0.30
CA PHE A 47 -6.59 0.86 1.17
C PHE A 47 -6.21 0.33 2.55
N ARG A 48 -4.96 0.55 2.94
CA ARG A 48 -4.46 0.18 4.26
C ARG A 48 -3.18 0.92 4.65
N ASP A 49 -2.93 0.98 5.95
CA ASP A 49 -1.68 1.46 6.53
C ASP A 49 -0.59 0.38 6.44
N VAL A 50 0.58 0.78 6.03
CA VAL A 50 1.78 -0.07 5.91
C VAL A 50 2.59 -0.13 7.22
N GLY A 51 2.18 0.59 8.25
CA GLY A 51 2.82 0.61 9.57
C GLY A 51 2.68 -0.69 10.37
N GLY A 52 3.36 -0.75 11.50
CA GLY A 52 3.25 -1.84 12.47
C GLY A 52 4.16 -3.04 12.25
N TYR A 53 4.75 -3.21 11.07
CA TYR A 53 5.70 -4.28 10.81
C TYR A 53 7.04 -4.04 11.52
N LYS A 54 7.64 -5.09 12.05
CA LYS A 54 8.90 -5.01 12.79
C LYS A 54 10.06 -5.56 11.96
N SER A 55 11.16 -4.82 11.93
CA SER A 55 12.42 -5.32 11.38
C SER A 55 13.03 -6.39 12.26
N LYS A 56 13.96 -7.19 11.74
CA LYS A 56 14.75 -8.17 12.52
C LYS A 56 15.47 -7.54 13.69
N LYS A 57 15.76 -6.25 13.63
CA LYS A 57 16.39 -5.47 14.72
C LYS A 57 15.37 -4.85 15.69
N GLY A 58 14.09 -5.23 15.63
CA GLY A 58 13.03 -4.78 16.53
C GLY A 58 12.50 -3.37 16.25
N ARG A 59 13.01 -2.65 15.24
CA ARG A 59 12.45 -1.34 14.85
C ARG A 59 11.12 -1.53 14.14
N GLN A 60 10.14 -0.71 14.45
CA GLN A 60 8.81 -0.79 13.88
C GLN A 60 8.59 0.29 12.82
N VAL A 61 7.98 -0.07 11.69
CA VAL A 61 7.44 0.88 10.73
C VAL A 61 6.34 1.68 11.40
N ARG A 62 6.44 3.01 11.36
CA ARG A 62 5.49 3.89 12.07
C ARG A 62 4.10 3.81 11.46
N TRP A 63 3.11 3.66 12.32
CA TRP A 63 1.71 3.78 11.96
C TRP A 63 1.35 5.19 11.48
N GLY A 64 0.38 5.29 10.57
CA GLY A 64 -0.15 6.58 10.12
C GLY A 64 0.83 7.40 9.28
N LYS A 65 1.85 6.77 8.68
CA LYS A 65 2.84 7.47 7.86
C LYS A 65 2.82 7.03 6.41
N LEU A 66 2.68 5.75 6.15
CA LEU A 66 2.68 5.22 4.80
C LEU A 66 1.42 4.37 4.60
N TYR A 67 0.69 4.68 3.55
CA TYR A 67 -0.52 4.00 3.14
C TYR A 67 -0.34 3.43 1.74
N ARG A 68 -1.15 2.44 1.40
CA ARG A 68 -1.25 1.91 0.04
C ARG A 68 -2.71 1.75 -0.36
N SER A 69 -2.98 1.87 -1.67
CA SER A 69 -4.31 1.66 -2.23
C SER A 69 -4.30 1.26 -3.70
N GLY A 70 -5.44 0.86 -4.19
CA GLY A 70 -5.79 0.91 -5.61
C GLY A 70 -6.02 2.34 -6.09
N ASN A 71 -6.58 2.44 -7.29
CA ASN A 71 -6.92 3.71 -7.91
C ASN A 71 -7.94 4.49 -7.05
N ILE A 72 -7.74 5.79 -6.92
CA ILE A 72 -8.59 6.68 -6.13
C ILE A 72 -9.32 7.72 -6.98
N HIS A 73 -9.51 7.46 -8.29
CA HIS A 73 -10.17 8.41 -9.19
C HIS A 73 -11.68 8.60 -8.91
N ASN A 74 -12.32 7.60 -8.33
CA ASN A 74 -13.76 7.56 -8.07
C ASN A 74 -14.05 7.26 -6.59
N PHE A 75 -13.57 8.12 -5.70
CA PHE A 75 -13.84 7.98 -4.27
C PHE A 75 -15.23 8.54 -3.90
N SER A 76 -15.89 7.92 -2.91
CA SER A 76 -17.13 8.41 -2.32
C SER A 76 -16.87 9.60 -1.39
N GLU A 77 -17.94 10.24 -0.94
CA GLU A 77 -17.84 11.26 0.11
C GLU A 77 -17.22 10.68 1.39
N GLN A 78 -17.61 9.46 1.77
CA GLN A 78 -17.07 8.76 2.93
C GLN A 78 -15.60 8.41 2.75
N ASP A 79 -15.20 7.99 1.55
CA ASP A 79 -13.79 7.76 1.23
C ASP A 79 -12.98 9.05 1.36
N SER A 80 -13.51 10.16 0.87
CA SER A 80 -12.89 11.48 0.99
C SER A 80 -12.65 11.86 2.45
N ILE A 81 -13.65 11.70 3.32
CA ILE A 81 -13.54 11.97 4.74
C ILE A 81 -12.43 11.10 5.37
N ARG A 82 -12.37 9.81 5.04
CA ARG A 82 -11.35 8.89 5.57
C ARG A 82 -9.94 9.21 5.09
N LEU A 83 -9.78 9.64 3.83
CA LEU A 83 -8.50 10.10 3.30
C LEU A 83 -8.03 11.40 4.00
N ILE A 84 -8.95 12.33 4.25
CA ILE A 84 -8.67 13.56 5.00
C ILE A 84 -8.26 13.23 6.44
N GLU A 85 -8.98 12.36 7.12
CA GLU A 85 -8.66 11.89 8.47
C GLU A 85 -7.31 11.13 8.54
N ALA A 86 -6.94 10.41 7.48
CA ALA A 86 -5.61 9.82 7.36
C ALA A 86 -4.51 10.87 7.19
N GLY A 87 -4.88 12.12 6.90
CA GLY A 87 -3.99 13.28 6.77
C GLY A 87 -3.03 13.17 5.59
N ILE A 88 -3.42 12.48 4.51
CA ILE A 88 -2.57 12.26 3.34
C ILE A 88 -2.11 13.60 2.76
N LYS A 89 -0.79 13.81 2.69
CA LYS A 89 -0.17 15.00 2.10
C LYS A 89 0.33 14.77 0.68
N THR A 90 0.79 13.57 0.42
CA THR A 90 1.37 13.20 -0.88
C THR A 90 0.78 11.89 -1.36
N ILE A 91 0.36 11.87 -2.61
CA ILE A 91 -0.04 10.66 -3.32
C ILE A 91 1.03 10.40 -4.38
N ILE A 92 1.64 9.21 -4.33
CA ILE A 92 2.53 8.72 -5.37
C ILE A 92 1.71 7.78 -6.24
N ASP A 93 1.44 8.20 -7.47
CA ASP A 93 0.64 7.43 -8.44
C ASP A 93 1.57 6.66 -9.37
N LEU A 94 1.57 5.33 -9.25
CA LEU A 94 2.41 4.42 -10.04
C LEU A 94 1.75 3.95 -11.34
N ARG A 95 0.57 4.48 -11.69
CA ARG A 95 -0.15 4.10 -12.89
C ARG A 95 0.57 4.59 -14.14
N THR A 96 0.35 3.90 -15.26
CA THR A 96 0.87 4.35 -16.55
C THR A 96 0.23 5.67 -16.99
N ALA A 97 0.86 6.37 -17.90
CA ALA A 97 0.32 7.62 -18.47
C ALA A 97 -1.06 7.41 -19.10
N TYR A 98 -1.29 6.26 -19.72
CA TYR A 98 -2.59 5.88 -20.27
C TYR A 98 -3.66 5.75 -19.17
N GLU A 99 -3.37 4.98 -18.10
CA GLU A 99 -4.30 4.79 -16.99
C GLU A 99 -4.66 6.12 -16.27
N VAL A 100 -3.68 7.02 -16.13
CA VAL A 100 -3.92 8.36 -15.55
C VAL A 100 -4.75 9.24 -16.47
N LYS A 101 -4.53 9.18 -17.78
CA LYS A 101 -5.31 9.94 -18.77
C LYS A 101 -6.78 9.54 -18.78
N GLU A 102 -7.06 8.23 -18.72
CA GLU A 102 -8.43 7.70 -18.67
C GLU A 102 -9.13 8.04 -17.35
N GLN A 103 -8.38 8.02 -16.24
CA GLN A 103 -8.92 8.17 -14.90
C GLN A 103 -8.03 9.08 -14.04
N PRO A 104 -8.03 10.39 -14.27
CA PRO A 104 -7.18 11.32 -13.52
C PRO A 104 -7.58 11.36 -12.05
N ILE A 105 -6.58 11.48 -11.17
CA ILE A 105 -6.79 11.67 -9.73
C ILE A 105 -6.81 13.17 -9.46
N TYR A 106 -7.81 13.62 -8.73
CA TYR A 106 -7.85 14.93 -8.12
C TYR A 106 -8.25 14.80 -6.65
N PHE A 107 -7.36 15.20 -5.76
CA PHE A 107 -7.68 15.24 -4.33
C PHE A 107 -7.19 16.59 -3.75
N PRO A 108 -8.08 17.39 -3.12
CA PRO A 108 -7.77 18.74 -2.70
C PRO A 108 -6.67 18.75 -1.62
N ASN A 109 -5.87 19.82 -1.63
CA ASN A 109 -4.78 20.05 -0.65
C ASN A 109 -3.76 18.92 -0.52
N THR A 110 -3.59 18.12 -1.56
CA THR A 110 -2.66 17.00 -1.59
C THR A 110 -1.75 17.10 -2.81
N GLN A 111 -0.47 16.88 -2.63
CA GLN A 111 0.48 16.81 -3.72
C GLN A 111 0.34 15.44 -4.42
N ILE A 112 0.08 15.46 -5.72
CA ILE A 112 0.04 14.24 -6.52
C ILE A 112 1.33 14.19 -7.35
N ILE A 113 2.10 13.13 -7.18
CA ILE A 113 3.35 12.88 -7.91
C ILE A 113 3.14 11.62 -8.75
N HIS A 114 3.16 11.79 -10.06
CA HIS A 114 3.00 10.69 -10.99
C HIS A 114 4.37 10.14 -11.38
N ILE A 115 4.61 8.87 -11.06
CA ILE A 115 5.80 8.10 -11.44
C ILE A 115 5.31 6.83 -12.13
N PRO A 116 5.21 6.84 -13.47
CA PRO A 116 4.61 5.73 -14.20
C PRO A 116 5.52 4.50 -14.20
N ILE A 117 5.08 3.45 -13.52
CA ILE A 117 5.80 2.18 -13.48
C ILE A 117 4.97 1.11 -14.21
N PRO A 118 5.30 0.74 -15.44
CA PRO A 118 4.64 -0.36 -16.14
C PRO A 118 4.93 -1.70 -15.44
N CYS A 119 3.92 -2.57 -15.40
CA CYS A 119 4.03 -3.91 -14.85
C CYS A 119 3.42 -4.92 -15.82
N GLY A 120 4.29 -5.63 -16.53
CA GLY A 120 3.92 -6.58 -17.58
C GLY A 120 3.47 -5.92 -18.88
N ASN A 121 3.41 -6.71 -19.93
CA ASN A 121 2.88 -6.29 -21.24
C ASN A 121 1.43 -6.78 -21.38
N LYS A 122 0.49 -5.97 -20.88
CA LYS A 122 -0.95 -6.29 -20.90
C LYS A 122 -1.48 -6.43 -22.34
N GLU A 123 -0.98 -5.63 -23.27
CA GLU A 123 -1.38 -5.67 -24.68
C GLU A 123 -1.04 -7.02 -25.31
N GLU A 124 0.17 -7.51 -25.10
CA GLU A 124 0.61 -8.81 -25.58
C GLU A 124 -0.25 -9.96 -25.00
N MET A 125 -0.51 -9.92 -23.68
CA MET A 125 -1.35 -10.93 -23.05
C MET A 125 -2.79 -10.89 -23.60
N ASN A 126 -3.37 -9.71 -23.74
CA ASN A 126 -4.70 -9.53 -24.30
C ASN A 126 -4.78 -10.06 -25.74
N GLN A 127 -3.78 -9.76 -26.58
CA GLN A 127 -3.73 -10.29 -27.93
C GLN A 127 -3.67 -11.82 -27.94
N ARG A 128 -2.84 -12.42 -27.08
CA ARG A 128 -2.76 -13.89 -26.96
C ARG A 128 -4.08 -14.53 -26.50
N ILE A 129 -4.82 -13.85 -25.61
CA ILE A 129 -6.17 -14.28 -25.20
C ILE A 129 -7.14 -14.24 -26.39
N LEU A 130 -7.18 -13.13 -27.12
CA LEU A 130 -8.06 -12.97 -28.29
C LEU A 130 -7.76 -14.00 -29.38
N GLU A 131 -6.49 -14.38 -29.56
CA GLU A 131 -6.06 -15.38 -30.53
C GLU A 131 -6.20 -16.83 -30.05
N ASN A 132 -6.79 -17.07 -28.86
CA ASN A 132 -6.87 -18.38 -28.21
C ASN A 132 -5.51 -19.10 -28.06
N LYS A 133 -4.42 -18.35 -27.90
CA LYS A 133 -3.06 -18.86 -27.77
C LYS A 133 -2.59 -19.02 -26.32
N VAL A 134 -3.48 -18.83 -25.33
CA VAL A 134 -3.15 -18.92 -23.90
C VAL A 134 -3.22 -20.39 -23.44
N ARG A 135 -2.13 -20.88 -22.85
CA ARG A 135 -2.00 -22.22 -22.29
C ARG A 135 -2.06 -22.18 -20.75
N LYS A 136 -2.26 -23.33 -20.12
CA LYS A 136 -2.47 -23.49 -18.66
C LYS A 136 -1.38 -22.88 -17.76
N ARG A 137 -0.23 -22.50 -18.20
CA ARG A 137 0.84 -21.87 -17.36
C ARG A 137 1.20 -20.47 -17.79
N ASP A 138 0.61 -19.99 -18.88
CA ASP A 138 1.01 -18.71 -19.47
C ASP A 138 0.73 -17.53 -18.54
N GLY A 139 -0.35 -17.54 -17.78
CA GLY A 139 -0.64 -16.52 -16.79
C GLY A 139 0.41 -16.42 -15.68
N THR A 140 0.87 -17.57 -15.16
CA THR A 140 1.94 -17.62 -14.16
C THR A 140 3.25 -17.09 -14.73
N LEU A 141 3.67 -17.58 -15.88
CA LEU A 141 4.90 -17.14 -16.56
C LEU A 141 4.85 -15.64 -16.90
N PHE A 142 3.69 -15.16 -17.35
CA PHE A 142 3.49 -13.75 -17.60
C PHE A 142 3.69 -12.90 -16.34
N MET A 143 3.12 -13.32 -15.21
CA MET A 143 3.27 -12.59 -13.94
C MET A 143 4.70 -12.68 -13.39
N GLU A 144 5.37 -13.82 -13.50
CA GLU A 144 6.78 -13.99 -13.13
C GLU A 144 7.69 -13.04 -13.94
N ASP A 145 7.52 -13.01 -15.27
CA ASP A 145 8.25 -12.10 -16.15
C ASP A 145 7.94 -10.63 -15.84
N ALA A 146 6.65 -10.29 -15.62
CA ALA A 146 6.24 -8.96 -15.27
C ALA A 146 6.90 -8.47 -13.97
N TYR A 147 7.05 -9.32 -12.97
CA TYR A 147 7.68 -8.97 -11.69
C TYR A 147 9.19 -8.80 -11.81
N ILE A 148 9.86 -9.66 -12.59
CA ILE A 148 11.29 -9.51 -12.89
C ILE A 148 11.53 -8.19 -13.63
N ARG A 149 10.76 -7.89 -14.67
CA ARG A 149 10.86 -6.67 -15.46
C ARG A 149 10.48 -5.42 -14.66
N PHE A 150 9.57 -5.54 -13.71
CA PHE A 150 9.22 -4.42 -12.82
C PHE A 150 10.46 -3.83 -12.15
N ILE A 151 11.34 -4.67 -11.63
CA ILE A 151 12.58 -4.21 -11.00
C ILE A 151 13.61 -3.82 -12.04
N ALA A 152 13.84 -4.69 -13.05
CA ALA A 152 14.94 -4.51 -14.01
C ALA A 152 14.77 -3.25 -14.89
N ASN A 153 13.54 -2.94 -15.28
CA ASN A 153 13.27 -1.87 -16.24
C ASN A 153 12.89 -0.53 -15.61
N ASN A 154 12.63 -0.49 -14.29
CA ASN A 154 12.14 0.73 -13.63
C ASN A 154 13.03 1.15 -12.44
N THR A 155 14.32 0.83 -12.49
CA THR A 155 15.24 1.10 -11.38
C THR A 155 15.34 2.60 -11.05
N GLU A 156 15.32 3.46 -12.06
CA GLU A 156 15.38 4.92 -11.88
C GLU A 156 14.08 5.44 -11.25
N ASP A 157 12.93 5.07 -11.81
CA ASP A 157 11.60 5.46 -11.29
C ASP A 157 11.38 4.96 -9.86
N LEU A 158 11.78 3.73 -9.56
CA LEU A 158 11.77 3.19 -8.20
C LEU A 158 12.67 4.01 -7.27
N GLY A 159 13.85 4.42 -7.77
CA GLY A 159 14.75 5.32 -7.06
C GLY A 159 14.11 6.66 -6.73
N ASP A 160 13.33 7.23 -7.66
CA ASP A 160 12.60 8.48 -7.43
C ASP A 160 11.52 8.33 -6.36
N VAL A 161 10.77 7.22 -6.36
CA VAL A 161 9.82 6.93 -5.27
C VAL A 161 10.55 6.88 -3.93
N PHE A 162 11.71 6.19 -3.85
CA PHE A 162 12.49 6.15 -2.61
C PHE A 162 13.00 7.53 -2.18
N ARG A 163 13.43 8.40 -3.12
CA ARG A 163 13.83 9.78 -2.79
C ARG A 163 12.71 10.57 -2.15
N ILE A 164 11.47 10.43 -2.66
CA ILE A 164 10.28 11.07 -2.06
C ILE A 164 10.04 10.58 -0.64
N LEU A 165 10.22 9.27 -0.38
CA LEU A 165 10.08 8.69 0.95
C LEU A 165 11.13 9.18 1.96
N LEU A 166 12.27 9.68 1.51
CA LEU A 166 13.31 10.22 2.41
C LEU A 166 12.96 11.61 2.96
N ASP A 167 12.11 12.38 2.28
CA ASP A 167 11.70 13.70 2.77
C ASP A 167 10.51 13.59 3.73
N LYS A 168 10.77 13.92 4.99
CA LYS A 168 9.77 13.91 6.06
C LYS A 168 8.58 14.84 5.82
N LYS A 169 8.73 15.88 4.99
CA LYS A 169 7.65 16.84 4.67
C LYS A 169 6.52 16.20 3.88
N ASN A 170 6.81 15.16 3.12
CA ASN A 170 5.85 14.48 2.26
C ASN A 170 4.83 13.62 3.03
N TYR A 171 5.11 13.29 4.29
CA TYR A 171 4.28 12.39 5.09
C TYR A 171 3.05 13.06 5.73
N PRO A 172 1.93 12.32 5.86
CA PRO A 172 1.69 10.94 5.42
C PRO A 172 1.60 10.79 3.90
N ILE A 173 2.14 9.65 3.39
CA ILE A 173 2.20 9.33 1.96
C ILE A 173 1.23 8.18 1.65
N LEU A 174 0.51 8.31 0.54
CA LEU A 174 -0.26 7.22 -0.07
C LEU A 174 0.41 6.78 -1.38
N ILE A 175 0.75 5.50 -1.50
CA ILE A 175 1.20 4.90 -2.75
C ILE A 175 0.01 4.23 -3.42
N SER A 176 -0.32 4.66 -4.63
CA SER A 176 -1.48 4.22 -5.39
C SER A 176 -1.07 3.56 -6.71
N GLY A 177 -1.86 2.60 -7.14
CA GLY A 177 -1.73 1.95 -8.44
C GLY A 177 -3.11 1.52 -8.93
N GLU A 178 -3.25 0.87 -10.06
CA GLU A 178 -4.56 0.54 -10.64
C GLU A 178 -5.43 -0.28 -9.68
N LEU A 179 -4.97 -1.47 -9.28
CA LEU A 179 -5.65 -2.32 -8.30
C LEU A 179 -5.01 -2.25 -6.90
N GLY A 180 -3.86 -1.59 -6.77
CA GLY A 180 -3.12 -1.47 -5.52
C GLY A 180 -2.48 -2.77 -5.03
N LYS A 181 -2.43 -3.83 -5.86
CA LYS A 181 -1.88 -5.14 -5.48
C LYS A 181 -0.51 -5.42 -6.08
N ASP A 182 -0.35 -5.39 -7.40
CA ASP A 182 0.88 -5.81 -8.07
C ASP A 182 2.01 -4.77 -7.93
N ARG A 183 1.94 -3.64 -8.64
CA ARG A 183 2.97 -2.58 -8.61
C ARG A 183 3.23 -2.06 -7.20
N VAL A 184 2.16 -1.73 -6.49
CA VAL A 184 2.23 -1.23 -5.12
C VAL A 184 2.76 -2.32 -4.18
N GLY A 185 2.29 -3.56 -4.34
CA GLY A 185 2.76 -4.70 -3.54
C GLY A 185 4.24 -4.98 -3.73
N LEU A 186 4.71 -4.99 -4.99
CA LEU A 186 6.13 -5.18 -5.30
C LEU A 186 6.98 -4.05 -4.71
N PHE A 187 6.55 -2.78 -4.87
CA PHE A 187 7.25 -1.65 -4.28
C PHE A 187 7.34 -1.75 -2.74
N ILE A 188 6.22 -2.06 -2.07
CA ILE A 188 6.21 -2.24 -0.61
C ILE A 188 7.10 -3.42 -0.20
N SER A 189 7.15 -4.50 -0.99
CA SER A 189 8.03 -5.64 -0.73
C SER A 189 9.51 -5.25 -0.81
N LEU A 190 9.90 -4.44 -1.80
CA LEU A 190 11.24 -3.88 -1.91
C LEU A 190 11.58 -2.98 -0.70
N LEU A 191 10.68 -2.07 -0.36
CA LEU A 191 10.84 -1.18 0.80
C LEU A 191 11.03 -2.00 2.08
N PHE A 192 10.22 -3.02 2.30
CA PHE A 192 10.32 -3.88 3.48
C PHE A 192 11.62 -4.68 3.51
N SER A 193 12.09 -5.16 2.36
CA SER A 193 13.39 -5.81 2.25
C SER A 193 14.53 -4.87 2.67
N MET A 194 14.50 -3.62 2.21
CA MET A 194 15.49 -2.58 2.59
C MET A 194 15.42 -2.22 4.08
N LEU A 195 14.23 -2.32 4.70
CA LEU A 195 14.02 -2.07 6.13
C LEU A 195 14.32 -3.30 7.00
N ASP A 196 14.83 -4.39 6.41
CA ASP A 196 15.14 -5.66 7.10
C ASP A 196 13.91 -6.28 7.80
N ILE A 197 12.73 -6.15 7.18
CA ILE A 197 11.50 -6.83 7.62
C ILE A 197 11.62 -8.32 7.26
N PRO A 198 11.21 -9.25 8.15
CA PRO A 198 11.24 -10.68 7.86
C PRO A 198 10.43 -11.05 6.61
N GLN A 199 10.97 -11.99 5.81
CA GLN A 199 10.35 -12.42 4.54
C GLN A 199 8.90 -12.90 4.71
N GLU A 200 8.60 -13.57 5.81
CA GLU A 200 7.24 -14.01 6.14
C GLU A 200 6.27 -12.82 6.23
N SER A 201 6.68 -11.75 6.90
CA SER A 201 5.89 -10.52 7.04
C SER A 201 5.70 -9.81 5.70
N ILE A 202 6.73 -9.81 4.84
CA ILE A 202 6.65 -9.27 3.47
C ILE A 202 5.63 -10.05 2.66
N THR A 203 5.71 -11.39 2.68
CA THR A 203 4.75 -12.25 1.99
C THR A 203 3.33 -12.07 2.52
N GLN A 204 3.15 -12.00 3.83
CA GLN A 204 1.85 -11.77 4.46
C GLN A 204 1.24 -10.44 4.03
N GLU A 205 2.04 -9.37 3.99
CA GLU A 205 1.59 -8.05 3.53
C GLU A 205 1.14 -8.08 2.07
N TYR A 206 1.95 -8.67 1.20
CA TYR A 206 1.64 -8.82 -0.22
C TYR A 206 0.35 -9.61 -0.44
N MET A 207 0.23 -10.79 0.19
CA MET A 207 -0.94 -11.68 0.07
C MET A 207 -2.21 -11.08 0.66
N SER A 208 -2.10 -10.08 1.54
CA SER A 208 -3.24 -9.36 2.11
C SER A 208 -4.05 -8.58 1.08
N SER A 209 -3.54 -8.42 -0.15
CA SER A 209 -4.25 -7.81 -1.27
C SER A 209 -5.27 -8.74 -1.96
N ASN A 210 -5.36 -10.00 -1.55
CA ASN A 210 -6.28 -11.01 -2.10
C ASN A 210 -7.54 -11.20 -1.24
N ARG A 211 -7.77 -10.33 -0.27
CA ARG A 211 -8.94 -10.38 0.63
C ARG A 211 -10.10 -9.60 0.10
#